data_4e7e62b38f20500b70ab60615ba4c619
#
_entry.id   4e7e62b38f20500b70ab60615ba4c619
#
_cell.length_a   1.000
_cell.length_b   1.000
_cell.length_c   1.000
_cell.angle_alpha   90.00
_cell.angle_beta   90.00
_cell.angle_gamma   90.00
#
_symmetry.space_group_name_H-M   'P 1'
#
loop_
_entity.id
_entity.type
_entity.pdbx_description
1 polymer ?
#
loop_
_entity_poly.entity_id
_entity_poly.type
_entity_poly.pdbx_seq_one_letter_code
_entity_poly.pdbx_strand_id
1 'polypeptide(L)'
;EFIAHAKAFRAERARAAEAEEAPKLAKLIDGWGGVTIAYRRRLIDAPSYTLNHEEVEKAMEEGIRFAEGLTPTRIDQDKTGHAERIHFKNAEGVESSMPARAVLVAAGTRPNTVLAREDADHFHVDGQYFQALNDEGAVVKPEKLAKPNEVRVITERRPDGRAISFFGDLHPSFAGNVVKAMGSAKQGWPVVSQALASLPAAANSDHKAFLADLNKRLRARIRTVNRLTPTIV
;
A
#
# COMPACT_ATOMS: atom_id res chain seq x y z
N GLU A 1 -12.81 10.91 -26.73
CA GLU A 1 -11.35 10.89 -26.57
C GLU A 1 -10.86 9.47 -26.31
N PHE A 2 -11.30 8.79 -25.25
CA PHE A 2 -10.89 7.40 -24.90
C PHE A 2 -11.03 6.38 -26.04
N ILE A 3 -12.18 6.37 -26.74
CA ILE A 3 -12.41 5.47 -27.89
C ILE A 3 -11.43 5.76 -29.03
N ALA A 4 -11.10 7.03 -29.28
CA ALA A 4 -10.13 7.42 -30.31
C ALA A 4 -8.73 6.90 -29.97
N HIS A 5 -8.30 7.02 -28.72
CA HIS A 5 -7.04 6.47 -28.24
C HIS A 5 -6.99 4.95 -28.36
N ALA A 6 -8.06 4.25 -27.95
CA ALA A 6 -8.14 2.81 -28.08
C ALA A 6 -8.05 2.32 -29.55
N LYS A 7 -8.69 3.05 -30.49
CA LYS A 7 -8.57 2.78 -31.92
C LYS A 7 -7.16 2.99 -32.44
N ALA A 8 -6.49 4.09 -32.02
CA ALA A 8 -5.12 4.38 -32.42
C ALA A 8 -4.14 3.30 -31.91
N PHE A 9 -4.30 2.83 -30.67
CA PHE A 9 -3.52 1.70 -30.13
C PHE A 9 -3.69 0.43 -30.95
N ARG A 10 -4.92 0.08 -31.32
CA ARG A 10 -5.20 -1.12 -32.14
C ARG A 10 -4.62 -0.99 -33.54
N ALA A 11 -4.75 0.20 -34.14
CA ALA A 11 -4.19 0.47 -35.46
C ALA A 11 -2.67 0.35 -35.48
N GLU A 12 -1.98 0.92 -34.46
CA GLU A 12 -0.52 0.80 -34.37
C GLU A 12 -0.07 -0.65 -34.14
N ARG A 13 -0.78 -1.41 -33.31
CA ARG A 13 -0.48 -2.85 -33.15
C ARG A 13 -0.65 -3.64 -34.42
N ALA A 14 -1.70 -3.36 -35.19
CA ALA A 14 -1.92 -4.02 -36.49
C ALA A 14 -0.81 -3.64 -37.49
N ARG A 15 -0.50 -2.34 -37.61
CA ARG A 15 0.60 -1.86 -38.47
C ARG A 15 1.94 -2.53 -38.12
N ALA A 16 2.26 -2.57 -36.83
CA ALA A 16 3.52 -3.15 -36.35
C ALA A 16 3.59 -4.67 -36.66
N ALA A 17 2.49 -5.38 -36.48
CA ALA A 17 2.40 -6.81 -36.80
C ALA A 17 2.59 -7.08 -38.31
N GLU A 18 1.99 -6.25 -39.18
CA GLU A 18 2.17 -6.34 -40.63
C GLU A 18 3.59 -6.04 -41.08
N ALA A 19 4.28 -5.11 -40.37
CA ALA A 19 5.65 -4.71 -40.64
C ALA A 19 6.71 -5.57 -39.93
N GLU A 20 6.28 -6.57 -39.15
CA GLU A 20 7.16 -7.38 -38.27
C GLU A 20 8.04 -6.53 -37.35
N GLU A 21 7.48 -5.38 -36.86
CA GLU A 21 8.14 -4.45 -35.94
C GLU A 21 7.49 -4.46 -34.55
N ALA A 22 8.22 -3.92 -33.55
CA ALA A 22 7.62 -3.60 -32.24
C ALA A 22 6.67 -2.39 -32.37
N PRO A 23 5.47 -2.42 -31.74
CA PRO A 23 4.54 -1.31 -31.80
C PRO A 23 5.06 -0.09 -31.04
N LYS A 24 4.96 1.10 -31.64
CA LYS A 24 5.47 2.38 -31.09
C LYS A 24 4.44 3.03 -30.15
N LEU A 25 3.97 2.30 -29.14
CA LEU A 25 2.90 2.75 -28.24
C LEU A 25 3.31 3.92 -27.34
N ALA A 26 4.54 3.92 -26.85
CA ALA A 26 5.07 5.03 -26.05
C ALA A 26 5.01 6.38 -26.80
N LYS A 27 5.28 6.35 -28.12
CA LYS A 27 5.18 7.55 -28.96
C LYS A 27 3.74 8.08 -29.08
N LEU A 28 2.75 7.19 -29.12
CA LEU A 28 1.34 7.61 -29.10
C LEU A 28 0.97 8.25 -27.77
N ILE A 29 1.38 7.64 -26.66
CA ILE A 29 1.14 8.16 -25.30
C ILE A 29 1.78 9.55 -25.14
N ASP A 30 3.02 9.73 -25.59
CA ASP A 30 3.71 11.01 -25.58
C ASP A 30 3.00 12.07 -26.39
N GLY A 31 2.46 11.70 -27.56
CA GLY A 31 1.68 12.59 -28.40
C GLY A 31 0.38 13.07 -27.74
N TRP A 32 -0.14 12.36 -26.78
CA TRP A 32 -1.32 12.75 -25.98
C TRP A 32 -0.99 13.45 -24.66
N GLY A 33 0.31 13.71 -24.40
CA GLY A 33 0.79 14.39 -23.21
C GLY A 33 1.63 13.53 -22.28
N GLY A 34 1.57 12.21 -22.44
CA GLY A 34 2.36 11.26 -21.67
C GLY A 34 1.94 11.14 -20.20
N VAL A 35 2.76 10.40 -19.45
CA VAL A 35 2.65 10.24 -18.00
C VAL A 35 3.99 10.59 -17.37
N THR A 36 3.99 11.38 -16.32
CA THR A 36 5.19 11.77 -15.60
C THR A 36 5.02 11.54 -14.11
N ILE A 37 5.95 10.81 -13.51
CA ILE A 37 6.06 10.67 -12.06
C ILE A 37 7.01 11.77 -11.57
N ALA A 38 6.49 12.78 -10.88
CA ALA A 38 7.29 13.81 -10.24
C ALA A 38 7.65 13.37 -8.82
N TYR A 39 8.92 13.32 -8.51
CA TYR A 39 9.43 12.88 -7.24
C TYR A 39 10.30 13.94 -6.57
N ARG A 40 10.08 14.20 -5.28
CA ARG A 40 10.77 15.27 -4.53
C ARG A 40 12.25 15.01 -4.25
N ARG A 41 12.73 13.79 -4.42
CA ARG A 41 14.12 13.38 -4.26
C ARG A 41 14.62 12.77 -5.57
N ARG A 42 15.82 12.19 -5.56
CA ARG A 42 16.30 11.39 -6.68
C ARG A 42 15.57 10.05 -6.70
N LEU A 43 15.38 9.49 -7.88
CA LEU A 43 14.72 8.19 -8.06
C LEU A 43 15.45 7.08 -7.30
N ILE A 44 16.78 7.10 -7.30
CA ILE A 44 17.62 6.14 -6.56
C ILE A 44 17.36 6.15 -5.05
N ASP A 45 16.87 7.27 -4.50
CA ASP A 45 16.53 7.41 -3.09
C ASP A 45 15.07 6.97 -2.80
N ALA A 46 14.32 6.56 -3.82
CA ALA A 46 12.95 6.12 -3.67
C ALA A 46 12.90 4.68 -3.14
N PRO A 47 12.02 4.38 -2.15
CA PRO A 47 11.84 3.00 -1.70
C PRO A 47 11.44 2.04 -2.82
N SER A 48 10.69 2.50 -3.82
CA SER A 48 10.32 1.72 -4.99
C SER A 48 11.52 1.32 -5.85
N TYR A 49 12.51 2.19 -6.00
CA TYR A 49 13.71 1.86 -6.76
C TYR A 49 14.53 0.74 -6.09
N THR A 50 14.69 0.79 -4.79
CA THR A 50 15.47 -0.21 -4.05
C THR A 50 14.76 -1.55 -3.88
N LEU A 51 13.42 -1.55 -3.86
CA LEU A 51 12.61 -2.76 -3.60
C LEU A 51 12.00 -3.35 -4.88
N ASN A 52 11.74 -2.54 -5.89
CA ASN A 52 11.00 -2.91 -7.10
C ASN A 52 11.61 -2.24 -8.35
N HIS A 53 12.92 -2.31 -8.51
CA HIS A 53 13.63 -1.66 -9.63
C HIS A 53 13.17 -2.18 -10.99
N GLU A 54 12.77 -3.46 -11.10
CA GLU A 54 12.24 -4.04 -12.32
C GLU A 54 10.94 -3.36 -12.78
N GLU A 55 10.08 -2.95 -11.84
CA GLU A 55 8.84 -2.23 -12.15
C GLU A 55 9.13 -0.80 -12.62
N VAL A 56 10.17 -0.17 -12.06
CA VAL A 56 10.61 1.15 -12.50
C VAL A 56 11.17 1.08 -13.93
N GLU A 57 11.97 0.07 -14.24
CA GLU A 57 12.49 -0.16 -15.58
C GLU A 57 11.35 -0.38 -16.60
N LYS A 58 10.39 -1.24 -16.29
CA LYS A 58 9.20 -1.46 -17.13
C LYS A 58 8.37 -0.20 -17.32
N ALA A 59 8.20 0.61 -16.27
CA ALA A 59 7.51 1.88 -16.38
C ALA A 59 8.19 2.81 -17.39
N MET A 60 9.53 2.87 -17.39
CA MET A 60 10.29 3.65 -18.38
C MET A 60 10.15 3.07 -19.79
N GLU A 61 10.20 1.73 -19.94
CA GLU A 61 9.97 1.06 -21.22
C GLU A 61 8.56 1.34 -21.79
N GLU A 62 7.57 1.47 -20.92
CA GLU A 62 6.20 1.83 -21.29
C GLU A 62 6.01 3.33 -21.57
N GLY A 63 7.08 4.14 -21.47
CA GLY A 63 7.07 5.57 -21.77
C GLY A 63 6.67 6.46 -20.59
N ILE A 64 6.66 5.94 -19.35
CA ILE A 64 6.47 6.75 -18.16
C ILE A 64 7.78 7.52 -17.86
N ARG A 65 7.68 8.82 -17.76
CA ARG A 65 8.81 9.70 -17.47
C ARG A 65 8.96 9.94 -15.97
N PHE A 66 10.18 10.07 -15.50
CA PHE A 66 10.49 10.45 -14.13
C PHE A 66 11.12 11.84 -14.10
N ALA A 67 10.58 12.71 -13.23
CA ALA A 67 11.11 14.05 -12.98
C ALA A 67 11.50 14.15 -11.50
N GLU A 68 12.80 14.26 -11.26
CA GLU A 68 13.42 14.22 -9.94
C GLU A 68 13.57 15.61 -9.32
N GLY A 69 13.68 15.65 -7.99
CA GLY A 69 13.96 16.88 -7.24
C GLY A 69 12.82 17.89 -7.25
N LEU A 70 11.60 17.49 -7.59
CA LEU A 70 10.45 18.35 -7.76
C LEU A 70 9.45 18.23 -6.62
N THR A 71 9.29 19.27 -5.82
CA THR A 71 8.28 19.38 -4.78
C THR A 71 7.06 20.12 -5.33
N PRO A 72 5.87 19.51 -5.40
CA PRO A 72 4.69 20.19 -5.87
C PRO A 72 4.26 21.32 -4.92
N THR A 73 3.90 22.46 -5.49
CA THR A 73 3.51 23.66 -4.73
C THR A 73 2.09 24.10 -4.99
N ARG A 74 1.62 23.99 -6.24
CA ARG A 74 0.30 24.48 -6.64
C ARG A 74 -0.22 23.75 -7.87
N ILE A 75 -1.53 23.64 -7.99
CA ILE A 75 -2.22 23.18 -9.20
C ILE A 75 -3.11 24.33 -9.67
N ASP A 76 -2.93 24.74 -10.93
CA ASP A 76 -3.84 25.66 -11.59
C ASP A 76 -5.02 24.89 -12.17
N GLN A 77 -6.18 25.51 -12.12
CA GLN A 77 -7.42 24.99 -12.66
C GLN A 77 -7.81 25.79 -13.92
N ASP A 78 -8.39 25.10 -14.88
CA ASP A 78 -9.05 25.75 -16.00
C ASP A 78 -10.37 26.42 -15.57
N LYS A 79 -11.04 27.10 -16.50
CA LYS A 79 -12.32 27.79 -16.27
C LYS A 79 -13.46 26.86 -15.85
N THR A 80 -13.29 25.55 -15.96
CA THR A 80 -14.27 24.53 -15.59
C THR A 80 -13.93 23.81 -14.28
N GLY A 81 -12.81 24.19 -13.63
CA GLY A 81 -12.35 23.61 -12.36
C GLY A 81 -11.50 22.33 -12.50
N HIS A 82 -11.12 21.96 -13.73
CA HIS A 82 -10.22 20.83 -13.95
C HIS A 82 -8.75 21.26 -13.86
N ALA A 83 -7.86 20.33 -13.55
CA ALA A 83 -6.43 20.61 -13.56
C ALA A 83 -5.96 21.02 -14.96
N GLU A 84 -5.18 22.08 -15.02
CA GLU A 84 -4.56 22.62 -16.24
C GLU A 84 -3.04 22.52 -16.17
N ARG A 85 -2.46 22.80 -14.99
CA ARG A 85 -1.02 22.89 -14.78
C ARG A 85 -0.65 22.58 -13.35
N ILE A 86 0.46 21.88 -13.15
CA ILE A 86 1.07 21.68 -11.82
C ILE A 86 2.38 22.44 -11.74
N HIS A 87 2.60 23.13 -10.61
CA HIS A 87 3.82 23.87 -10.31
C HIS A 87 4.66 23.12 -9.29
N PHE A 88 5.96 23.27 -9.44
CA PHE A 88 6.97 22.64 -8.60
C PHE A 88 8.02 23.65 -8.17
N LYS A 89 8.72 23.29 -7.10
CA LYS A 89 9.93 23.96 -6.63
C LYS A 89 11.03 22.90 -6.40
N ASN A 90 12.23 23.15 -6.88
CA ASN A 90 13.37 22.29 -6.62
C ASN A 90 14.07 22.63 -5.30
N ALA A 91 15.14 21.92 -4.95
CA ALA A 91 15.90 22.14 -3.71
C ALA A 91 16.56 23.54 -3.65
N GLU A 92 16.94 24.10 -4.81
CA GLU A 92 17.53 25.44 -4.95
C GLU A 92 16.49 26.56 -4.94
N GLY A 93 15.20 26.19 -4.82
CA GLY A 93 14.11 27.16 -4.81
C GLY A 93 13.66 27.62 -6.19
N VAL A 94 14.17 27.03 -7.28
CA VAL A 94 13.76 27.36 -8.65
C VAL A 94 12.39 26.78 -8.92
N GLU A 95 11.51 27.62 -9.44
CA GLU A 95 10.15 27.22 -9.80
C GLU A 95 10.10 26.69 -11.25
N SER A 96 9.30 25.68 -11.45
CA SER A 96 8.99 25.08 -12.75
C SER A 96 7.52 24.66 -12.80
N SER A 97 7.03 24.38 -14.00
CA SER A 97 5.66 23.90 -14.14
C SER A 97 5.50 22.96 -15.32
N MET A 98 4.50 22.09 -15.26
CA MET A 98 4.12 21.18 -16.33
C MET A 98 2.62 21.27 -16.60
N PRO A 99 2.17 21.18 -17.85
CA PRO A 99 0.75 20.99 -18.13
C PRO A 99 0.30 19.65 -17.56
N ALA A 100 -0.87 19.61 -16.96
CA ALA A 100 -1.44 18.39 -16.39
C ALA A 100 -2.96 18.42 -16.43
N ARG A 101 -3.59 17.46 -17.08
CA ARG A 101 -5.05 17.27 -17.10
C ARG A 101 -5.55 16.45 -15.92
N ALA A 102 -4.68 15.65 -15.33
CA ALA A 102 -4.93 14.89 -14.11
C ALA A 102 -3.67 14.88 -13.23
N VAL A 103 -3.85 15.02 -11.94
CA VAL A 103 -2.81 14.93 -10.94
C VAL A 103 -3.19 13.86 -9.95
N LEU A 104 -2.40 12.77 -9.91
CA LEU A 104 -2.59 11.67 -8.96
C LEU A 104 -1.61 11.85 -7.81
N VAL A 105 -2.13 12.05 -6.62
CA VAL A 105 -1.31 12.22 -5.41
C VAL A 105 -0.98 10.84 -4.84
N ALA A 106 0.28 10.43 -4.98
CA ALA A 106 0.81 9.17 -4.48
C ALA A 106 1.93 9.41 -3.45
N ALA A 107 1.67 10.31 -2.49
CA ALA A 107 2.67 10.80 -1.53
C ALA A 107 3.03 9.79 -0.42
N GLY A 108 2.69 8.53 -0.58
CA GLY A 108 2.89 7.47 0.39
C GLY A 108 1.68 7.27 1.31
N THR A 109 1.82 6.31 2.21
CA THR A 109 0.78 5.94 3.18
C THR A 109 1.17 6.40 4.59
N ARG A 110 0.17 6.62 5.41
CA ARG A 110 0.33 6.83 6.86
C ARG A 110 -0.42 5.74 7.61
N PRO A 111 0.04 5.31 8.78
CA PRO A 111 -0.73 4.42 9.63
C PRO A 111 -2.10 5.01 9.92
N ASN A 112 -3.15 4.20 9.81
CA ASN A 112 -4.49 4.61 10.20
C ASN A 112 -4.62 4.53 11.72
N THR A 113 -4.38 5.62 12.39
CA THR A 113 -4.49 5.77 13.85
C THR A 113 -5.72 6.55 14.28
N VAL A 114 -6.79 6.52 13.46
CA VAL A 114 -8.05 7.23 13.75
C VAL A 114 -8.64 6.80 15.09
N LEU A 115 -8.53 5.51 15.45
CA LEU A 115 -9.00 4.97 16.73
C LEU A 115 -8.43 5.71 17.94
N ALA A 116 -7.22 6.24 17.88
CA ALA A 116 -6.65 7.03 18.96
C ALA A 116 -7.36 8.38 19.19
N ARG A 117 -8.15 8.86 18.21
CA ARG A 117 -9.00 10.04 18.35
C ARG A 117 -10.43 9.70 18.76
N GLU A 118 -10.89 8.51 18.38
CA GLU A 118 -12.25 8.04 18.65
C GLU A 118 -12.38 7.39 20.02
N ASP A 119 -11.31 6.75 20.50
CA ASP A 119 -11.25 6.07 21.79
C ASP A 119 -9.86 6.30 22.42
N ALA A 120 -9.64 7.52 22.90
CA ALA A 120 -8.36 7.94 23.48
C ALA A 120 -8.05 7.26 24.82
N ASP A 121 -9.02 6.63 25.45
CA ASP A 121 -8.82 5.90 26.71
C ASP A 121 -8.11 4.55 26.49
N HIS A 122 -8.23 3.99 25.28
CA HIS A 122 -7.68 2.67 24.95
C HIS A 122 -6.63 2.68 23.85
N PHE A 123 -6.61 3.71 23.00
CA PHE A 123 -5.67 3.80 21.89
C PHE A 123 -4.77 5.02 22.01
N HIS A 124 -3.51 4.79 22.25
CA HIS A 124 -2.50 5.84 22.34
C HIS A 124 -1.53 5.75 21.16
N VAL A 125 -0.95 6.87 20.78
CA VAL A 125 0.04 6.94 19.69
C VAL A 125 1.41 7.37 20.21
N ASP A 126 2.47 6.80 19.60
CA ASP A 126 3.84 7.27 19.68
C ASP A 126 4.27 7.72 18.28
N GLY A 127 4.31 9.04 18.07
CA GLY A 127 4.53 9.63 16.75
C GLY A 127 3.38 9.32 15.79
N GLN A 128 3.65 8.58 14.73
CA GLN A 128 2.64 8.23 13.72
C GLN A 128 2.06 6.82 13.86
N TYR A 129 2.50 6.04 14.84
CA TYR A 129 2.06 4.66 15.08
C TYR A 129 1.35 4.54 16.42
N PHE A 130 0.59 3.46 16.61
CA PHE A 130 0.13 3.11 17.94
C PHE A 130 1.33 2.82 18.84
N GLN A 131 1.24 3.23 20.12
CA GLN A 131 2.25 2.87 21.10
C GLN A 131 2.29 1.34 21.28
N ALA A 132 3.43 0.83 21.70
CA ALA A 132 3.59 -0.58 22.03
C ALA A 132 3.93 -0.74 23.51
N LEU A 133 3.49 -1.86 24.08
CA LEU A 133 3.73 -2.23 25.46
C LEU A 133 4.65 -3.45 25.55
N ASN A 134 5.48 -3.52 26.59
CA ASN A 134 6.19 -4.72 26.99
C ASN A 134 5.29 -5.68 27.80
N ASP A 135 5.85 -6.75 28.29
CA ASP A 135 5.10 -7.78 29.03
C ASP A 135 4.59 -7.26 30.37
N GLU A 136 5.27 -6.28 30.98
CA GLU A 136 4.90 -5.61 32.22
C GLU A 136 3.87 -4.47 32.00
N GLY A 137 3.51 -4.18 30.75
CA GLY A 137 2.58 -3.11 30.41
C GLY A 137 3.22 -1.71 30.32
N ALA A 138 4.54 -1.61 30.37
CA ALA A 138 5.23 -0.33 30.17
C ALA A 138 5.37 0.02 28.68
N VAL A 139 5.26 1.30 28.37
CA VAL A 139 5.42 1.80 26.99
C VAL A 139 6.85 1.61 26.51
N VAL A 140 6.99 1.00 25.35
CA VAL A 140 8.29 0.74 24.69
C VAL A 140 8.27 1.16 23.24
N LYS A 141 9.45 1.40 22.66
CA LYS A 141 9.60 1.68 21.23
C LYS A 141 9.98 0.41 20.48
N PRO A 142 9.13 -0.09 19.56
CA PRO A 142 9.48 -1.24 18.75
C PRO A 142 10.71 -0.97 17.88
N GLU A 143 11.55 -1.97 17.71
CA GLU A 143 12.68 -1.92 16.78
C GLU A 143 12.17 -1.79 15.34
N LYS A 144 12.81 -0.92 14.55
CA LYS A 144 12.48 -0.74 13.12
C LYS A 144 13.21 -1.76 12.23
N LEU A 145 13.13 -3.02 12.61
CA LEU A 145 13.77 -4.15 11.92
C LEU A 145 12.69 -5.15 11.49
N ALA A 146 12.82 -5.73 10.30
CA ALA A 146 11.91 -6.75 9.80
C ALA A 146 11.87 -8.03 10.66
N LYS A 147 12.96 -8.28 11.39
CA LYS A 147 13.08 -9.34 12.39
C LYS A 147 13.61 -8.69 13.67
N PRO A 148 12.75 -8.06 14.46
CA PRO A 148 13.15 -7.45 15.73
C PRO A 148 13.56 -8.56 16.72
N ASN A 149 14.49 -8.25 17.61
CA ASN A 149 14.86 -9.15 18.70
C ASN A 149 13.69 -9.36 19.66
N GLU A 150 12.92 -8.30 19.88
CA GLU A 150 11.71 -8.33 20.69
C GLU A 150 10.52 -7.87 19.87
N VAL A 151 9.54 -8.75 19.76
CA VAL A 151 8.29 -8.46 19.02
C VAL A 151 7.29 -7.79 19.94
N ARG A 152 6.97 -6.52 19.68
CA ARG A 152 6.13 -5.67 20.53
C ARG A 152 4.83 -5.29 19.80
N VAL A 153 3.87 -6.21 19.76
CA VAL A 153 2.59 -6.03 19.03
C VAL A 153 1.41 -5.70 19.94
N ILE A 154 1.58 -5.74 21.24
CA ILE A 154 0.52 -5.36 22.20
C ILE A 154 0.52 -3.83 22.34
N THR A 155 -0.64 -3.22 22.16
CA THR A 155 -0.82 -1.77 22.26
C THR A 155 -1.60 -1.35 23.51
N GLU A 156 -2.39 -2.27 24.07
CA GLU A 156 -3.23 -2.03 25.24
C GLU A 156 -3.40 -3.32 26.03
N ARG A 157 -3.41 -3.21 27.37
CA ARG A 157 -3.79 -4.29 28.29
C ARG A 157 -4.83 -3.78 29.24
N ARG A 158 -5.95 -4.49 29.33
CA ARG A 158 -7.07 -4.13 30.20
C ARG A 158 -7.01 -4.92 31.51
N PRO A 159 -7.57 -4.35 32.59
CA PRO A 159 -7.60 -5.02 33.90
C PRO A 159 -8.30 -6.37 33.90
N ASP A 160 -9.24 -6.60 32.97
CA ASP A 160 -9.97 -7.86 32.79
C ASP A 160 -9.19 -8.93 32.01
N GLY A 161 -7.91 -8.65 31.68
CA GLY A 161 -7.03 -9.56 30.94
C GLY A 161 -7.13 -9.46 29.43
N ARG A 162 -8.09 -8.72 28.89
CA ARG A 162 -8.15 -8.47 27.44
C ARG A 162 -6.97 -7.61 27.00
N ALA A 163 -6.52 -7.85 25.79
CA ALA A 163 -5.43 -7.07 25.18
C ALA A 163 -5.80 -6.69 23.76
N ILE A 164 -5.24 -5.58 23.29
CA ILE A 164 -5.34 -5.12 21.90
C ILE A 164 -3.96 -5.25 21.28
N SER A 165 -3.90 -5.82 20.09
CA SER A 165 -2.66 -5.99 19.32
C SER A 165 -2.77 -5.35 17.94
N PHE A 166 -1.63 -4.88 17.44
CA PHE A 166 -1.52 -4.23 16.14
C PHE A 166 -0.49 -4.95 15.27
N PHE A 167 -0.91 -5.35 14.06
CA PHE A 167 -0.12 -6.08 13.09
C PHE A 167 -0.11 -5.35 11.75
N GLY A 168 0.73 -5.81 10.84
CA GLY A 168 0.73 -5.37 9.45
C GLY A 168 1.90 -4.46 9.09
N ASP A 169 1.89 -3.99 7.84
CA ASP A 169 2.93 -3.15 7.27
C ASP A 169 2.93 -1.71 7.82
N LEU A 170 1.90 -1.35 8.55
CA LEU A 170 1.80 -0.07 9.25
C LEU A 170 2.35 -0.13 10.68
N HIS A 171 2.80 -1.29 11.16
CA HIS A 171 3.52 -1.42 12.42
C HIS A 171 4.99 -0.97 12.27
N PRO A 172 5.61 -0.28 13.23
CA PRO A 172 6.97 0.27 13.09
C PRO A 172 8.04 -0.73 12.67
N SER A 173 7.95 -1.97 13.16
CA SER A 173 8.91 -3.05 12.82
C SER A 173 8.66 -3.64 11.44
N PHE A 174 7.41 -3.65 10.97
CA PHE A 174 7.01 -4.40 9.78
C PHE A 174 6.59 -3.50 8.62
N ALA A 175 6.79 -2.19 8.75
CA ALA A 175 6.47 -1.22 7.73
C ALA A 175 7.28 -1.43 6.44
N GLY A 176 6.67 -1.16 5.29
CA GLY A 176 7.34 -1.00 4.01
C GLY A 176 6.90 -1.92 2.89
N ASN A 177 6.42 -3.14 3.16
CA ASN A 177 5.89 -4.02 2.12
C ASN A 177 5.05 -5.18 2.68
N VAL A 178 4.31 -5.85 1.78
CA VAL A 178 3.39 -6.95 2.11
C VAL A 178 4.10 -8.14 2.75
N VAL A 179 5.34 -8.44 2.38
CA VAL A 179 6.10 -9.58 2.94
C VAL A 179 6.39 -9.35 4.42
N LYS A 180 6.75 -8.12 4.81
CA LYS A 180 6.92 -7.74 6.21
C LYS A 180 5.59 -7.79 6.97
N ALA A 181 4.48 -7.35 6.32
CA ALA A 181 3.15 -7.44 6.89
C ALA A 181 2.75 -8.89 7.21
N MET A 182 2.98 -9.81 6.28
CA MET A 182 2.77 -11.25 6.51
C MET A 182 3.71 -11.79 7.61
N GLY A 183 4.97 -11.34 7.61
CA GLY A 183 5.95 -11.66 8.64
C GLY A 183 5.51 -11.24 10.03
N SER A 184 4.77 -10.13 10.16
CA SER A 184 4.23 -9.64 11.44
C SER A 184 3.32 -10.65 12.12
N ALA A 185 2.44 -11.31 11.37
CA ALA A 185 1.56 -12.35 11.89
C ALA A 185 2.35 -13.55 12.42
N LYS A 186 3.37 -14.00 11.65
CA LYS A 186 4.23 -15.11 12.05
C LYS A 186 5.06 -14.82 13.30
N GLN A 187 5.52 -13.58 13.46
CA GLN A 187 6.36 -13.20 14.59
C GLN A 187 5.53 -12.75 15.81
N GLY A 188 4.35 -12.21 15.60
CA GLY A 188 3.52 -11.64 16.67
C GLY A 188 2.57 -12.64 17.34
N TRP A 189 2.18 -13.72 16.66
CA TRP A 189 1.25 -14.69 17.25
C TRP A 189 1.75 -15.28 18.58
N PRO A 190 3.05 -15.56 18.82
CA PRO A 190 3.49 -16.06 20.12
C PRO A 190 3.26 -15.08 21.25
N VAL A 191 3.43 -13.77 20.99
CA VAL A 191 3.17 -12.69 21.96
C VAL A 191 1.71 -12.67 22.36
N VAL A 192 0.80 -12.79 21.37
CA VAL A 192 -0.65 -12.84 21.63
C VAL A 192 -1.00 -14.12 22.40
N SER A 193 -0.42 -15.28 22.02
CA SER A 193 -0.64 -16.53 22.72
C SER A 193 -0.19 -16.47 24.17
N GLN A 194 0.95 -15.84 24.44
CA GLN A 194 1.45 -15.63 25.81
C GLN A 194 0.50 -14.72 26.62
N ALA A 195 0.02 -13.65 26.01
CA ALA A 195 -0.96 -12.77 26.65
C ALA A 195 -2.26 -13.49 27.00
N LEU A 196 -2.71 -14.40 26.14
CA LEU A 196 -3.91 -15.21 26.35
C LEU A 196 -3.69 -16.36 27.35
N ALA A 197 -2.46 -16.84 27.52
CA ALA A 197 -2.17 -17.95 28.44
C ALA A 197 -2.47 -17.63 29.92
N SER A 198 -2.51 -16.34 30.28
CA SER A 198 -2.90 -15.88 31.62
C SER A 198 -4.40 -15.89 31.86
N LEU A 199 -5.22 -16.07 30.82
CA LEU A 199 -6.68 -16.12 30.94
C LEU A 199 -7.12 -17.55 31.30
N PRO A 200 -8.25 -17.68 32.05
CA PRO A 200 -8.82 -19.00 32.31
C PRO A 200 -9.11 -19.72 30.98
N ALA A 201 -8.73 -20.97 30.90
CA ALA A 201 -9.07 -21.79 29.74
C ALA A 201 -10.59 -21.84 29.58
N ALA A 202 -11.10 -21.63 28.36
CA ALA A 202 -12.51 -21.77 28.08
C ALA A 202 -12.97 -23.18 28.48
N ALA A 203 -14.00 -23.26 29.30
CA ALA A 203 -14.52 -24.53 29.77
C ALA A 203 -14.94 -25.39 28.55
N ASN A 204 -14.30 -26.54 28.41
CA ASN A 204 -14.64 -27.66 27.52
C ASN A 204 -15.37 -27.32 26.22
N SER A 205 -14.67 -26.69 25.29
CA SER A 205 -15.16 -26.57 23.93
C SER A 205 -14.84 -27.87 23.17
N ASP A 206 -15.86 -28.59 22.73
CA ASP A 206 -15.65 -29.66 21.74
C ASP A 206 -15.05 -29.01 20.48
N HIS A 207 -13.74 -29.21 20.32
CA HIS A 207 -12.97 -28.63 19.22
C HIS A 207 -13.54 -29.01 17.83
N LYS A 208 -14.08 -30.21 17.69
CA LYS A 208 -14.74 -30.67 16.46
C LYS A 208 -16.02 -29.90 16.18
N ALA A 209 -16.86 -29.73 17.20
CA ALA A 209 -18.09 -28.96 17.08
C ALA A 209 -17.79 -27.48 16.76
N PHE A 210 -16.81 -26.90 17.42
CA PHE A 210 -16.36 -25.54 17.11
C PHE A 210 -15.89 -25.39 15.65
N LEU A 211 -15.01 -26.28 15.18
CA LEU A 211 -14.54 -26.24 13.78
C LEU A 211 -15.67 -26.49 12.78
N ALA A 212 -16.62 -27.36 13.09
CA ALA A 212 -17.77 -27.61 12.24
C ALA A 212 -18.66 -26.37 12.12
N ASP A 213 -18.93 -25.68 13.24
CA ASP A 213 -19.71 -24.44 13.25
C ASP A 213 -18.98 -23.31 12.51
N LEU A 214 -17.68 -23.15 12.74
CA LEU A 214 -16.84 -22.18 12.03
C LEU A 214 -16.86 -22.42 10.51
N ASN A 215 -16.67 -23.67 10.08
CA ASN A 215 -16.75 -24.03 8.67
C ASN A 215 -18.13 -23.77 8.07
N LYS A 216 -19.21 -24.05 8.83
CA LYS A 216 -20.58 -23.80 8.40
C LYS A 216 -20.85 -22.31 8.17
N ARG A 217 -20.32 -21.43 9.01
CA ARG A 217 -20.55 -19.98 8.97
C ARG A 217 -19.61 -19.24 7.99
N LEU A 218 -18.34 -19.59 7.97
CA LEU A 218 -17.33 -18.81 7.27
C LEU A 218 -16.84 -19.44 5.97
N ARG A 219 -17.01 -20.77 5.78
CA ARG A 219 -16.52 -21.43 4.57
C ARG A 219 -17.49 -21.19 3.41
N ALA A 220 -17.05 -20.44 2.43
CA ALA A 220 -17.75 -20.29 1.16
C ALA A 220 -17.91 -21.64 0.46
N ARG A 221 -19.09 -21.88 -0.15
CA ARG A 221 -19.35 -23.05 -0.97
C ARG A 221 -19.63 -22.61 -2.38
N ILE A 222 -18.93 -23.19 -3.34
CA ILE A 222 -19.22 -23.00 -4.77
C ILE A 222 -20.57 -23.66 -5.05
N ARG A 223 -21.55 -22.89 -5.50
CA ARG A 223 -22.88 -23.39 -5.89
C ARG A 223 -22.95 -23.73 -7.36
N THR A 224 -22.30 -22.92 -8.18
CA THR A 224 -22.34 -23.06 -9.64
C THR A 224 -21.00 -22.63 -10.20
N VAL A 225 -20.52 -23.35 -11.20
CA VAL A 225 -19.34 -23.01 -11.97
C VAL A 225 -19.80 -22.82 -13.41
N ASN A 226 -19.69 -21.60 -13.93
CA ASN A 226 -20.02 -21.27 -15.32
C ASN A 226 -18.73 -21.02 -16.09
N ARG A 227 -18.45 -21.87 -17.07
CA ARG A 227 -17.32 -21.66 -17.95
C ARG A 227 -17.67 -20.58 -18.99
N LEU A 228 -17.03 -19.44 -18.91
CA LEU A 228 -17.24 -18.30 -19.81
C LEU A 228 -16.42 -18.44 -21.10
N THR A 229 -15.20 -18.98 -20.99
CA THR A 229 -14.30 -19.28 -22.09
C THR A 229 -13.54 -20.58 -21.79
N PRO A 230 -12.76 -21.14 -22.73
CA PRO A 230 -11.95 -22.33 -22.46
C PRO A 230 -10.97 -22.17 -21.27
N THR A 231 -10.61 -20.94 -20.93
CA THR A 231 -9.60 -20.61 -19.90
C THR A 231 -10.16 -19.84 -18.68
N ILE A 232 -11.42 -19.37 -18.74
CA ILE A 232 -12.06 -18.59 -17.66
C ILE A 232 -13.27 -19.38 -17.12
N VAL A 233 -13.27 -19.61 -15.84
CA VAL A 233 -14.31 -20.32 -15.09
C VAL A 233 -14.94 -19.39 -14.08
#